data_3dcda7be1165cd6ecc370efa3e511b00
#
_entry.id   3dcda7be1165cd6ecc370efa3e511b00
#
_cell.length_a   1.000
_cell.length_b   1.000
_cell.length_c   1.000
_cell.angle_alpha   90.00
_cell.angle_beta   90.00
_cell.angle_gamma   90.00
#
_symmetry.space_group_name_H-M   'P 1'
#
loop_
_entity.id
_entity.type
_entity.pdbx_description
1 polymer ?
#
loop_
_entity_poly.entity_id
_entity_poly.type
_entity_poly.pdbx_seq_one_letter_code
_entity_poly.pdbx_strand_id
1 'polypeptide(L)'
;MKKAKRSREALEIAVHGVFLLLGLITVGCVLAITVYLVHSGLPANREIGLWNFLFGKEWASTAADPRFGILPFLLSSVYGTAGAILLGVPVGFLTAVFLAKAAPPKLRAALSGAVSLLAGIPSVVYGLVGMMVLVPGIRKLFHLPDGANLLAGILVLAVMILPSIIKVSVTALEAVPPEYEDASLALGATREETWFRVSVPAARSGIAAAVVLGVGRALGEAMAVIMVSGNAPNMPSLFESVRFLTTAVASEMSYASGLQRQALFSIALVLYLFILLINAALNYFLKRDKEGGK
;
A
#
# COMPACT_ATOMS: atom_id res chain seq x y z
N MET A 1 -16.15 -41.15 -28.70
CA MET A 1 -15.79 -39.72 -28.84
C MET A 1 -16.88 -38.75 -28.35
N LYS A 2 -18.17 -38.87 -28.75
CA LYS A 2 -19.26 -37.94 -28.34
C LYS A 2 -19.49 -37.88 -26.80
N LYS A 3 -19.38 -38.97 -26.04
CA LYS A 3 -19.57 -39.02 -24.56
C LYS A 3 -18.48 -38.24 -23.83
N ALA A 4 -17.22 -38.34 -24.26
CA ALA A 4 -16.09 -37.60 -23.66
C ALA A 4 -16.18 -36.09 -23.92
N LYS A 5 -16.70 -35.66 -25.08
CA LYS A 5 -16.91 -34.23 -25.39
C LYS A 5 -18.01 -33.63 -24.51
N ARG A 6 -19.12 -34.35 -24.33
CA ARG A 6 -20.26 -33.92 -23.47
C ARG A 6 -19.86 -33.82 -21.98
N SER A 7 -18.98 -34.73 -21.50
CA SER A 7 -18.47 -34.70 -20.13
C SER A 7 -17.52 -33.49 -19.91
N ARG A 8 -16.70 -33.12 -20.90
CA ARG A 8 -15.83 -31.92 -20.82
C ARG A 8 -16.66 -30.65 -20.85
N GLU A 9 -17.66 -30.54 -21.74
CA GLU A 9 -18.57 -29.38 -21.78
C GLU A 9 -19.34 -29.21 -20.47
N ALA A 10 -19.83 -30.27 -19.85
CA ALA A 10 -20.50 -30.22 -18.56
C ALA A 10 -19.54 -29.77 -17.43
N LEU A 11 -18.27 -30.24 -17.47
CA LEU A 11 -17.23 -29.82 -16.51
C LEU A 11 -16.88 -28.34 -16.69
N GLU A 12 -16.72 -27.86 -17.92
CA GLU A 12 -16.45 -26.46 -18.22
C GLU A 12 -17.58 -25.54 -17.73
N ILE A 13 -18.85 -25.93 -17.94
CA ILE A 13 -20.00 -25.16 -17.46
C ILE A 13 -20.01 -25.14 -15.91
N ALA A 14 -19.74 -26.26 -15.24
CA ALA A 14 -19.69 -26.36 -13.80
C ALA A 14 -18.54 -25.49 -13.23
N VAL A 15 -17.35 -25.56 -13.82
CA VAL A 15 -16.20 -24.74 -13.43
C VAL A 15 -16.49 -23.25 -13.64
N HIS A 16 -17.08 -22.88 -14.77
CA HIS A 16 -17.47 -21.49 -15.03
C HIS A 16 -18.51 -20.99 -14.02
N GLY A 17 -19.50 -21.83 -13.68
CA GLY A 17 -20.49 -21.53 -12.64
C GLY A 17 -19.86 -21.31 -11.26
N VAL A 18 -18.87 -22.13 -10.87
CA VAL A 18 -18.13 -21.98 -9.61
C VAL A 18 -17.35 -20.65 -9.60
N PHE A 19 -16.61 -20.32 -10.66
CA PHE A 19 -15.87 -19.06 -10.74
C PHE A 19 -16.79 -17.84 -10.71
N LEU A 20 -17.93 -17.90 -11.39
CA LEU A 20 -18.95 -16.84 -11.36
C LEU A 20 -19.52 -16.67 -9.95
N LEU A 21 -19.85 -17.77 -9.26
CA LEU A 21 -20.34 -17.75 -7.89
C LEU A 21 -19.30 -17.13 -6.94
N LEU A 22 -18.04 -17.55 -7.02
CA LEU A 22 -16.95 -17.00 -6.20
C LEU A 22 -16.74 -15.51 -6.48
N GLY A 23 -16.81 -15.09 -7.75
CA GLY A 23 -16.76 -13.67 -8.12
C GLY A 23 -17.91 -12.86 -7.53
N LEU A 24 -19.15 -13.37 -7.60
CA LEU A 24 -20.32 -12.73 -7.00
C LEU A 24 -20.23 -12.65 -5.47
N ILE A 25 -19.74 -13.71 -4.82
CA ILE A 25 -19.50 -13.70 -3.36
C ILE A 25 -18.49 -12.60 -3.00
N THR A 26 -17.38 -12.49 -3.73
CA THR A 26 -16.35 -11.48 -3.47
C THR A 26 -16.92 -10.06 -3.58
N VAL A 27 -17.65 -9.78 -4.67
CA VAL A 27 -18.32 -8.48 -4.85
C VAL A 27 -19.35 -8.24 -3.75
N GLY A 28 -20.15 -9.26 -3.42
CA GLY A 28 -21.14 -9.19 -2.33
C GLY A 28 -20.51 -8.87 -0.98
N CYS A 29 -19.38 -9.48 -0.64
CA CYS A 29 -18.63 -9.17 0.59
C CYS A 29 -18.14 -7.72 0.63
N VAL A 30 -17.58 -7.21 -0.48
CA VAL A 30 -17.14 -5.81 -0.54
C VAL A 30 -18.31 -4.85 -0.36
N LEU A 31 -19.45 -5.11 -1.02
CA LEU A 31 -20.66 -4.30 -0.85
C LEU A 31 -21.19 -4.38 0.59
N ALA A 32 -21.22 -5.56 1.19
CA ALA A 32 -21.66 -5.75 2.58
C ALA A 32 -20.78 -4.97 3.56
N ILE A 33 -19.44 -5.02 3.39
CA ILE A 33 -18.50 -4.25 4.21
C ILE A 33 -18.76 -2.74 4.03
N THR A 34 -18.92 -2.28 2.79
CA THR A 34 -19.20 -0.86 2.49
C THR A 34 -20.48 -0.39 3.18
N VAL A 35 -21.57 -1.14 3.04
CA VAL A 35 -22.86 -0.83 3.68
C VAL A 35 -22.72 -0.83 5.21
N TYR A 36 -22.02 -1.80 5.75
CA TYR A 36 -21.78 -1.90 7.19
C TYR A 36 -20.98 -0.71 7.73
N LEU A 37 -19.88 -0.31 7.05
CA LEU A 37 -19.08 0.85 7.45
C LEU A 37 -19.90 2.14 7.41
N VAL A 38 -20.70 2.33 6.35
CA VAL A 38 -21.58 3.49 6.22
C VAL A 38 -22.62 3.51 7.33
N HIS A 39 -23.31 2.39 7.57
CA HIS A 39 -24.35 2.29 8.61
C HIS A 39 -23.77 2.53 10.02
N SER A 40 -22.60 1.97 10.32
CA SER A 40 -21.99 2.04 11.65
C SER A 40 -21.24 3.34 11.91
N GLY A 41 -20.73 4.02 10.87
CA GLY A 41 -19.97 5.25 10.99
C GLY A 41 -20.82 6.54 10.88
N LEU A 42 -21.88 6.55 10.05
CA LEU A 42 -22.71 7.74 9.87
C LEU A 42 -23.30 8.36 11.16
N PRO A 43 -23.74 7.58 12.16
CA PRO A 43 -24.31 8.14 13.39
C PRO A 43 -23.32 9.07 14.12
N ALA A 44 -22.04 8.70 14.23
CA ALA A 44 -21.03 9.56 14.85
C ALA A 44 -20.87 10.90 14.14
N ASN A 45 -20.92 10.89 12.79
CA ASN A 45 -20.79 12.12 12.01
C ASN A 45 -21.96 13.08 12.19
N ARG A 46 -23.15 12.57 12.55
CA ARG A 46 -24.31 13.41 12.87
C ARG A 46 -24.20 14.06 14.24
N GLU A 47 -23.65 13.34 15.22
CA GLU A 47 -23.50 13.79 16.60
C GLU A 47 -22.30 14.73 16.77
N ILE A 48 -21.13 14.36 16.20
CA ILE A 48 -19.89 15.14 16.29
C ILE A 48 -19.88 16.32 15.32
N GLY A 49 -20.56 16.19 14.18
CA GLY A 49 -20.48 17.09 13.03
C GLY A 49 -19.31 16.72 12.12
N LEU A 50 -19.60 16.52 10.82
CA LEU A 50 -18.62 16.09 9.83
C LEU A 50 -17.37 16.99 9.77
N TRP A 51 -17.56 18.29 9.90
CA TRP A 51 -16.48 19.28 9.84
C TRP A 51 -15.55 19.19 11.05
N ASN A 52 -16.11 19.07 12.26
CA ASN A 52 -15.34 18.90 13.48
C ASN A 52 -14.62 17.55 13.50
N PHE A 53 -15.24 16.50 12.96
CA PHE A 53 -14.64 15.18 12.84
C PHE A 53 -13.43 15.20 11.90
N LEU A 54 -13.57 15.70 10.68
CA LEU A 54 -12.51 15.67 9.67
C LEU A 54 -11.37 16.65 9.95
N PHE A 55 -11.68 17.86 10.41
CA PHE A 55 -10.71 18.96 10.57
C PHE A 55 -10.36 19.27 12.03
N GLY A 56 -11.00 18.61 12.98
CA GLY A 56 -10.61 18.68 14.39
C GLY A 56 -9.20 18.19 14.62
N LYS A 57 -8.46 18.89 15.48
CA LYS A 57 -7.04 18.62 15.75
C LYS A 57 -6.79 17.76 16.98
N GLU A 58 -7.83 17.50 17.77
CA GLU A 58 -7.72 16.81 19.04
C GLU A 58 -8.53 15.50 19.02
N TRP A 59 -7.88 14.41 19.43
CA TRP A 59 -8.52 13.13 19.69
C TRP A 59 -8.36 12.80 21.17
N ALA A 60 -9.46 12.86 21.91
CA ALA A 60 -9.54 12.58 23.34
C ALA A 60 -10.84 11.82 23.62
N SER A 61 -10.95 10.60 23.09
CA SER A 61 -12.18 9.79 23.08
C SER A 61 -12.65 9.35 24.47
N THR A 62 -11.75 9.32 25.47
CA THR A 62 -12.00 8.90 26.85
C THR A 62 -12.04 10.04 27.86
N ALA A 63 -11.92 11.30 27.41
CA ALA A 63 -11.97 12.47 28.29
C ALA A 63 -13.40 12.71 28.81
N ALA A 64 -13.53 13.52 29.86
CA ALA A 64 -14.82 13.96 30.41
C ALA A 64 -15.66 14.74 29.36
N ASP A 65 -14.98 15.52 28.50
CA ASP A 65 -15.53 16.14 27.29
C ASP A 65 -14.87 15.46 26.07
N PRO A 66 -15.50 14.45 25.46
CA PRO A 66 -14.89 13.67 24.40
C PRO A 66 -14.70 14.47 23.12
N ARG A 67 -13.50 14.42 22.52
CA ARG A 67 -13.15 15.07 21.27
C ARG A 67 -12.72 14.03 20.24
N PHE A 68 -13.23 14.17 19.02
CA PHE A 68 -13.07 13.16 17.95
C PHE A 68 -12.52 13.76 16.65
N GLY A 69 -11.54 14.66 16.73
CA GLY A 69 -10.88 15.23 15.56
C GLY A 69 -9.84 14.28 14.97
N ILE A 70 -9.93 13.97 13.68
CA ILE A 70 -9.05 13.00 13.00
C ILE A 70 -8.01 13.63 12.06
N LEU A 71 -7.94 14.95 11.98
CA LEU A 71 -6.97 15.64 11.10
C LEU A 71 -5.53 15.19 11.32
N PRO A 72 -5.03 15.02 12.57
CA PRO A 72 -3.69 14.50 12.81
C PRO A 72 -3.45 13.13 12.18
N PHE A 73 -4.43 12.21 12.28
CA PHE A 73 -4.32 10.85 11.74
C PHE A 73 -4.33 10.82 10.22
N LEU A 74 -5.17 11.67 9.62
CA LEU A 74 -5.28 11.81 8.17
C LEU A 74 -3.96 12.34 7.60
N LEU A 75 -3.43 13.42 8.15
CA LEU A 75 -2.16 13.99 7.72
C LEU A 75 -0.98 13.05 7.96
N SER A 76 -0.94 12.35 9.11
CA SER A 76 0.09 11.34 9.38
C SER A 76 0.06 10.20 8.37
N SER A 77 -1.13 9.73 7.99
CA SER A 77 -1.30 8.69 6.97
C SER A 77 -0.86 9.18 5.59
N VAL A 78 -1.17 10.43 5.23
CA VAL A 78 -0.72 11.04 3.96
C VAL A 78 0.79 11.19 3.93
N TYR A 79 1.38 11.79 4.96
CA TYR A 79 2.83 12.06 5.01
C TYR A 79 3.64 10.77 5.14
N GLY A 80 3.17 9.82 5.96
CA GLY A 80 3.80 8.51 6.10
C GLY A 80 3.82 7.73 4.80
N THR A 81 2.68 7.68 4.11
CA THR A 81 2.57 7.00 2.81
C THR A 81 3.37 7.72 1.73
N ALA A 82 3.28 9.04 1.63
CA ALA A 82 4.03 9.82 0.66
C ALA A 82 5.55 9.66 0.87
N GLY A 83 6.03 9.71 2.11
CA GLY A 83 7.43 9.48 2.45
C GLY A 83 7.89 8.06 2.09
N ALA A 84 7.07 7.06 2.38
CA ALA A 84 7.36 5.67 2.02
C ALA A 84 7.44 5.46 0.50
N ILE A 85 6.56 6.10 -0.27
CA ILE A 85 6.57 6.07 -1.74
C ILE A 85 7.82 6.77 -2.28
N LEU A 86 8.14 7.95 -1.75
CA LEU A 86 9.29 8.73 -2.19
C LEU A 86 10.62 7.98 -2.02
N LEU A 87 10.74 7.16 -0.98
CA LEU A 87 11.92 6.33 -0.73
C LEU A 87 11.82 4.96 -1.41
N GLY A 88 10.70 4.28 -1.26
CA GLY A 88 10.54 2.90 -1.69
C GLY A 88 10.39 2.73 -3.20
N VAL A 89 9.69 3.65 -3.89
CA VAL A 89 9.50 3.53 -5.34
C VAL A 89 10.81 3.65 -6.12
N PRO A 90 11.66 4.67 -5.91
CA PRO A 90 12.93 4.76 -6.63
C PRO A 90 13.84 3.55 -6.38
N VAL A 91 13.97 3.13 -5.12
CA VAL A 91 14.80 1.96 -4.74
C VAL A 91 14.23 0.68 -5.35
N GLY A 92 12.93 0.46 -5.24
CA GLY A 92 12.27 -0.73 -5.79
C GLY A 92 12.33 -0.79 -7.30
N PHE A 93 12.09 0.35 -7.98
CA PHE A 93 12.16 0.46 -9.43
C PHE A 93 13.58 0.20 -9.96
N LEU A 94 14.59 0.88 -9.42
CA LEU A 94 15.99 0.68 -9.85
C LEU A 94 16.46 -0.75 -9.58
N THR A 95 16.06 -1.33 -8.45
CA THR A 95 16.32 -2.76 -8.17
C THR A 95 15.65 -3.67 -9.19
N ALA A 96 14.43 -3.35 -9.61
CA ALA A 96 13.72 -4.14 -10.62
C ALA A 96 14.40 -4.07 -11.99
N VAL A 97 14.82 -2.86 -12.42
CA VAL A 97 15.57 -2.69 -13.67
C VAL A 97 16.89 -3.47 -13.61
N PHE A 98 17.63 -3.36 -12.51
CA PHE A 98 18.86 -4.12 -12.32
C PHE A 98 18.62 -5.63 -12.40
N LEU A 99 17.63 -6.15 -11.70
CA LEU A 99 17.31 -7.59 -11.70
C LEU A 99 16.84 -8.10 -13.06
N ALA A 100 16.04 -7.31 -13.79
CA ALA A 100 15.48 -7.73 -15.07
C ALA A 100 16.51 -7.66 -16.21
N LYS A 101 17.44 -6.70 -16.19
CA LYS A 101 18.26 -6.34 -17.34
C LYS A 101 19.78 -6.49 -17.13
N ALA A 102 20.29 -6.20 -15.93
CA ALA A 102 21.73 -6.07 -15.68
C ALA A 102 22.32 -7.21 -14.83
N ALA A 103 21.54 -7.83 -13.95
CA ALA A 103 22.06 -8.77 -12.97
C ALA A 103 22.52 -10.08 -13.60
N PRO A 104 23.73 -10.55 -13.30
CA PRO A 104 24.20 -11.87 -13.72
C PRO A 104 23.32 -12.98 -13.08
N PRO A 105 23.17 -14.16 -13.75
CA PRO A 105 22.18 -15.17 -13.36
C PRO A 105 22.25 -15.60 -11.88
N LYS A 106 23.45 -15.76 -11.34
CA LYS A 106 23.65 -16.17 -9.94
C LYS A 106 23.18 -15.09 -8.95
N LEU A 107 23.54 -13.83 -9.21
CA LEU A 107 23.16 -12.69 -8.36
C LEU A 107 21.66 -12.42 -8.47
N ARG A 108 21.11 -12.52 -9.69
CA ARG A 108 19.66 -12.41 -9.92
C ARG A 108 18.88 -13.45 -9.11
N ALA A 109 19.30 -14.73 -9.16
CA ALA A 109 18.65 -15.78 -8.39
C ALA A 109 18.69 -15.52 -6.88
N ALA A 110 19.85 -15.10 -6.36
CA ALA A 110 20.03 -14.82 -4.94
C ALA A 110 19.15 -13.61 -4.49
N LEU A 111 19.20 -12.49 -5.23
CA LEU A 111 18.42 -11.29 -4.88
C LEU A 111 16.91 -11.51 -5.05
N SER A 112 16.48 -12.22 -6.11
CA SER A 112 15.06 -12.57 -6.30
C SER A 112 14.56 -13.48 -5.18
N GLY A 113 15.41 -14.40 -4.71
CA GLY A 113 15.15 -15.22 -3.52
C GLY A 113 14.98 -14.36 -2.26
N ALA A 114 15.90 -13.41 -2.02
CA ALA A 114 15.83 -12.49 -0.89
C ALA A 114 14.56 -11.62 -0.93
N VAL A 115 14.22 -11.05 -2.09
CA VAL A 115 12.97 -10.28 -2.29
C VAL A 115 11.73 -11.15 -2.05
N SER A 116 11.80 -12.45 -2.41
CA SER A 116 10.70 -13.39 -2.18
C SER A 116 10.53 -13.72 -0.70
N LEU A 117 11.63 -13.88 0.03
CA LEU A 117 11.60 -14.04 1.49
C LEU A 117 11.03 -12.81 2.17
N LEU A 118 11.50 -11.61 1.82
CA LEU A 118 10.94 -10.36 2.35
C LEU A 118 9.44 -10.25 2.10
N ALA A 119 8.94 -10.66 0.92
CA ALA A 119 7.50 -10.64 0.65
C ALA A 119 6.69 -11.57 1.54
N GLY A 120 7.30 -12.65 2.05
CA GLY A 120 6.67 -13.64 2.93
C GLY A 120 6.71 -13.29 4.41
N ILE A 121 7.48 -12.29 4.82
CA ILE A 121 7.57 -11.88 6.23
C ILE A 121 6.27 -11.22 6.67
N PRO A 122 5.63 -11.65 7.79
CA PRO A 122 4.48 -10.97 8.36
C PRO A 122 4.79 -9.52 8.76
N SER A 123 3.85 -8.61 8.56
CA SER A 123 4.06 -7.16 8.85
C SER A 123 4.45 -6.88 10.30
N VAL A 124 3.92 -7.64 11.25
CA VAL A 124 4.28 -7.54 12.66
C VAL A 124 5.79 -7.74 12.89
N VAL A 125 6.43 -8.64 12.13
CA VAL A 125 7.88 -8.88 12.25
C VAL A 125 8.68 -7.66 11.78
N TYR A 126 8.24 -6.99 10.69
CA TYR A 126 8.83 -5.71 10.27
C TYR A 126 8.71 -4.65 11.37
N GLY A 127 7.53 -4.57 12.02
CA GLY A 127 7.30 -3.67 13.14
C GLY A 127 8.20 -4.00 14.33
N LEU A 128 8.35 -5.29 14.69
CA LEU A 128 9.20 -5.74 15.78
C LEU A 128 10.67 -5.39 15.52
N VAL A 129 11.19 -5.71 14.34
CA VAL A 129 12.57 -5.35 13.96
C VAL A 129 12.74 -3.83 13.94
N GLY A 130 11.76 -3.10 13.40
CA GLY A 130 11.74 -1.63 13.43
C GLY A 130 11.83 -1.08 14.84
N MET A 131 11.02 -1.60 15.76
CA MET A 131 11.03 -1.19 17.17
C MET A 131 12.35 -1.53 17.87
N MET A 132 12.95 -2.70 17.61
CA MET A 132 14.17 -3.14 18.28
C MET A 132 15.45 -2.52 17.71
N VAL A 133 15.49 -2.18 16.43
CA VAL A 133 16.69 -1.72 15.73
C VAL A 133 16.55 -0.29 15.22
N LEU A 134 15.49 0.00 14.48
CA LEU A 134 15.31 1.29 13.81
C LEU A 134 14.99 2.41 14.81
N VAL A 135 14.06 2.19 15.72
CA VAL A 135 13.64 3.19 16.73
C VAL A 135 14.82 3.58 17.62
N PRO A 136 15.59 2.67 18.25
CA PRO A 136 16.78 3.04 18.98
C PRO A 136 17.87 3.69 18.12
N GLY A 137 17.99 3.28 16.86
CA GLY A 137 18.92 3.87 15.89
C GLY A 137 18.60 5.33 15.61
N ILE A 138 17.34 5.65 15.30
CA ILE A 138 16.85 7.02 15.07
C ILE A 138 17.05 7.87 16.34
N ARG A 139 16.66 7.35 17.50
CA ARG A 139 16.84 8.03 18.78
C ARG A 139 18.29 8.46 19.00
N LYS A 140 19.25 7.55 18.77
CA LYS A 140 20.68 7.82 18.96
C LYS A 140 21.23 8.78 17.90
N LEU A 141 20.86 8.59 16.62
CA LEU A 141 21.39 9.38 15.51
C LEU A 141 20.97 10.84 15.58
N PHE A 142 19.71 11.09 15.95
CA PHE A 142 19.13 12.44 16.00
C PHE A 142 19.05 13.01 17.42
N HIS A 143 19.57 12.32 18.44
CA HIS A 143 19.59 12.74 19.86
C HIS A 143 18.17 13.05 20.36
N LEU A 144 17.16 12.24 20.00
CA LEU A 144 15.77 12.44 20.36
C LEU A 144 15.43 11.80 21.71
N PRO A 145 14.41 12.30 22.42
CA PRO A 145 13.89 11.66 23.63
C PRO A 145 13.36 10.25 23.34
N ASP A 146 12.65 10.08 22.22
CA ASP A 146 12.13 8.82 21.70
C ASP A 146 12.39 8.73 20.19
N GLY A 147 12.63 7.51 19.69
CA GLY A 147 12.81 7.25 18.26
C GLY A 147 11.56 6.70 17.58
N ALA A 148 10.48 6.44 18.34
CA ALA A 148 9.19 6.03 17.78
C ALA A 148 8.44 7.25 17.24
N ASN A 149 8.51 7.47 15.93
CA ASN A 149 8.07 8.69 15.28
C ASN A 149 7.63 8.46 13.81
N LEU A 150 7.23 9.54 13.13
CA LEU A 150 6.81 9.49 11.73
C LEU A 150 7.91 8.96 10.80
N LEU A 151 9.17 9.34 11.03
CA LEU A 151 10.30 8.87 10.22
C LEU A 151 10.47 7.34 10.32
N ALA A 152 10.37 6.78 11.53
CA ALA A 152 10.43 5.33 11.73
C ALA A 152 9.29 4.62 10.96
N GLY A 153 8.08 5.17 11.01
CA GLY A 153 6.94 4.70 10.22
C GLY A 153 7.22 4.74 8.71
N ILE A 154 7.72 5.85 8.20
CA ILE A 154 8.10 6.02 6.77
C ILE A 154 9.11 4.96 6.34
N LEU A 155 10.17 4.75 7.11
CA LEU A 155 11.24 3.81 6.76
C LEU A 155 10.76 2.35 6.77
N VAL A 156 9.97 1.96 7.76
CA VAL A 156 9.37 0.61 7.80
C VAL A 156 8.42 0.40 6.64
N LEU A 157 7.53 1.34 6.36
CA LEU A 157 6.63 1.27 5.21
C LEU A 157 7.39 1.21 3.88
N ALA A 158 8.45 2.02 3.72
CA ALA A 158 9.29 2.01 2.52
C ALA A 158 9.89 0.63 2.26
N VAL A 159 10.45 -0.01 3.28
CA VAL A 159 11.00 -1.38 3.17
C VAL A 159 9.91 -2.40 2.83
N MET A 160 8.74 -2.28 3.44
CA MET A 160 7.63 -3.22 3.24
C MET A 160 7.01 -3.18 1.84
N ILE A 161 7.05 -2.03 1.16
CA ILE A 161 6.52 -1.93 -0.22
C ILE A 161 7.51 -2.42 -1.28
N LEU A 162 8.82 -2.49 -0.97
CA LEU A 162 9.87 -2.90 -1.92
C LEU A 162 9.57 -4.23 -2.63
N PRO A 163 9.23 -5.33 -1.93
CA PRO A 163 9.02 -6.62 -2.58
C PRO A 163 7.91 -6.59 -3.64
N SER A 164 6.83 -5.86 -3.37
CA SER A 164 5.69 -5.73 -4.29
C SER A 164 6.08 -4.95 -5.53
N ILE A 165 6.77 -3.80 -5.35
CA ILE A 165 7.24 -2.96 -6.46
C ILE A 165 8.25 -3.71 -7.30
N ILE A 166 9.25 -4.35 -6.68
CA ILE A 166 10.31 -5.08 -7.38
C ILE A 166 9.71 -6.21 -8.22
N LYS A 167 8.93 -7.11 -7.61
CA LYS A 167 8.41 -8.30 -8.31
C LYS A 167 7.54 -7.95 -9.51
N VAL A 168 6.58 -7.05 -9.31
CA VAL A 168 5.66 -6.67 -10.39
C VAL A 168 6.38 -5.90 -11.48
N SER A 169 7.33 -5.02 -11.13
CA SER A 169 8.13 -4.30 -12.12
C SER A 169 9.07 -5.22 -12.88
N VAL A 170 9.71 -6.21 -12.23
CA VAL A 170 10.54 -7.22 -12.93
C VAL A 170 9.70 -7.98 -13.94
N THR A 171 8.53 -8.50 -13.53
CA THR A 171 7.62 -9.22 -14.44
C THR A 171 7.21 -8.35 -15.64
N ALA A 172 6.93 -7.05 -15.41
CA ALA A 172 6.56 -6.13 -16.48
C ALA A 172 7.72 -5.87 -17.46
N LEU A 173 8.95 -5.73 -16.94
CA LEU A 173 10.15 -5.52 -17.76
C LEU A 173 10.54 -6.77 -18.56
N GLU A 174 10.31 -7.96 -18.02
CA GLU A 174 10.55 -9.24 -18.69
C GLU A 174 9.51 -9.57 -19.76
N ALA A 175 8.32 -9.01 -19.65
CA ALA A 175 7.24 -9.15 -20.64
C ALA A 175 7.45 -8.29 -21.90
N VAL A 176 8.44 -7.38 -21.90
CA VAL A 176 8.80 -6.57 -23.10
C VAL A 176 9.40 -7.50 -24.16
N PRO A 177 8.90 -7.50 -25.41
CA PRO A 177 9.45 -8.31 -26.48
C PRO A 177 10.93 -8.00 -26.72
N PRO A 178 11.81 -9.02 -26.85
CA PRO A 178 13.26 -8.83 -27.04
C PRO A 178 13.57 -8.07 -28.33
N GLU A 179 12.69 -8.14 -29.33
CA GLU A 179 12.86 -7.46 -30.61
C GLU A 179 12.94 -5.94 -30.46
N TYR A 180 12.32 -5.36 -29.43
CA TYR A 180 12.41 -3.92 -29.16
C TYR A 180 13.82 -3.51 -28.71
N GLU A 181 14.44 -4.36 -27.87
CA GLU A 181 15.81 -4.13 -27.40
C GLU A 181 16.82 -4.35 -28.53
N ASP A 182 16.65 -5.43 -29.31
CA ASP A 182 17.52 -5.75 -30.45
C ASP A 182 17.49 -4.65 -31.50
N ALA A 183 16.31 -4.09 -31.81
CA ALA A 183 16.18 -2.97 -32.73
C ALA A 183 16.92 -1.71 -32.24
N SER A 184 16.85 -1.41 -30.93
CA SER A 184 17.56 -0.28 -30.33
C SER A 184 19.08 -0.45 -30.41
N LEU A 185 19.56 -1.66 -30.07
CA LEU A 185 20.99 -1.99 -30.15
C LEU A 185 21.51 -1.95 -31.59
N ALA A 186 20.72 -2.39 -32.58
CA ALA A 186 21.06 -2.32 -34.00
C ALA A 186 21.21 -0.88 -34.50
N LEU A 187 20.50 0.09 -33.89
CA LEU A 187 20.64 1.51 -34.17
C LEU A 187 21.84 2.16 -33.44
N GLY A 188 22.65 1.38 -32.72
CA GLY A 188 23.86 1.83 -32.04
C GLY A 188 23.64 2.37 -30.62
N ALA A 189 22.47 2.19 -30.02
CA ALA A 189 22.27 2.55 -28.62
C ALA A 189 23.07 1.63 -27.69
N THR A 190 23.48 2.15 -26.52
CA THR A 190 24.08 1.35 -25.47
C THR A 190 23.00 0.49 -24.76
N ARG A 191 23.42 -0.51 -24.00
CA ARG A 191 22.49 -1.36 -23.23
C ARG A 191 21.68 -0.52 -22.23
N GLU A 192 22.33 0.37 -21.51
CA GLU A 192 21.71 1.26 -20.51
C GLU A 192 20.69 2.21 -21.16
N GLU A 193 21.03 2.79 -22.32
CA GLU A 193 20.08 3.60 -23.08
C GLU A 193 18.88 2.80 -23.52
N THR A 194 19.08 1.58 -24.00
CA THR A 194 18.00 0.67 -24.40
C THR A 194 17.09 0.34 -23.21
N TRP A 195 17.64 0.06 -22.03
CA TRP A 195 16.81 -0.23 -20.85
C TRP A 195 15.93 0.96 -20.44
N PHE A 196 16.49 2.16 -20.35
CA PHE A 196 15.75 3.32 -19.87
C PHE A 196 14.89 4.01 -20.95
N ARG A 197 15.31 3.95 -22.23
CA ARG A 197 14.57 4.62 -23.31
C ARG A 197 13.63 3.71 -24.10
N VAL A 198 13.78 2.39 -23.99
CA VAL A 198 12.95 1.42 -24.72
C VAL A 198 12.21 0.48 -23.76
N SER A 199 12.94 -0.30 -22.94
CA SER A 199 12.32 -1.33 -22.10
C SER A 199 11.43 -0.73 -21.01
N VAL A 200 11.88 0.31 -20.29
CA VAL A 200 11.12 0.98 -19.25
C VAL A 200 9.86 1.66 -19.78
N PRO A 201 9.91 2.48 -20.86
CA PRO A 201 8.70 3.03 -21.48
C PRO A 201 7.75 1.95 -22.01
N ALA A 202 8.24 0.86 -22.57
CA ALA A 202 7.40 -0.27 -23.02
C ALA A 202 6.70 -0.97 -21.83
N ALA A 203 7.37 -1.11 -20.68
CA ALA A 203 6.84 -1.72 -19.46
C ALA A 203 6.04 -0.73 -18.56
N ARG A 204 5.88 0.54 -18.94
CA ARG A 204 5.36 1.63 -18.07
C ARG A 204 4.05 1.28 -17.36
N SER A 205 3.12 0.61 -18.06
CA SER A 205 1.82 0.26 -17.46
C SER A 205 1.94 -0.76 -16.34
N GLY A 206 2.86 -1.73 -16.47
CA GLY A 206 3.13 -2.72 -15.43
C GLY A 206 3.90 -2.15 -14.26
N ILE A 207 4.89 -1.28 -14.53
CA ILE A 207 5.64 -0.56 -13.48
C ILE A 207 4.70 0.34 -12.68
N ALA A 208 3.81 1.05 -13.35
CA ALA A 208 2.83 1.89 -12.69
C ALA A 208 1.84 1.08 -11.85
N ALA A 209 1.39 -0.10 -12.33
CA ALA A 209 0.59 -1.02 -11.53
C ALA A 209 1.35 -1.51 -10.28
N ALA A 210 2.66 -1.73 -10.36
CA ALA A 210 3.51 -2.06 -9.23
C ALA A 210 3.51 -0.95 -8.16
N VAL A 211 3.59 0.31 -8.59
CA VAL A 211 3.52 1.48 -7.69
C VAL A 211 2.15 1.56 -7.02
N VAL A 212 1.05 1.42 -7.78
CA VAL A 212 -0.32 1.42 -7.23
C VAL A 212 -0.47 0.34 -6.16
N LEU A 213 0.03 -0.86 -6.42
CA LEU A 213 0.00 -1.96 -5.45
C LEU A 213 0.81 -1.62 -4.18
N GLY A 214 1.99 -1.01 -4.34
CA GLY A 214 2.82 -0.54 -3.22
C GLY A 214 2.11 0.54 -2.39
N VAL A 215 1.47 1.52 -3.04
CA VAL A 215 0.66 2.57 -2.37
C VAL A 215 -0.48 1.97 -1.57
N GLY A 216 -1.25 1.06 -2.18
CA GLY A 216 -2.36 0.39 -1.49
C GLY A 216 -1.89 -0.38 -0.26
N ARG A 217 -0.73 -1.05 -0.34
CA ARG A 217 -0.12 -1.76 0.78
C ARG A 217 0.31 -0.80 1.90
N ALA A 218 0.96 0.33 1.57
CA ALA A 218 1.38 1.32 2.56
C ALA A 218 0.19 1.96 3.30
N LEU A 219 -0.87 2.30 2.57
CA LEU A 219 -2.09 2.91 3.14
C LEU A 219 -2.86 1.96 4.06
N GLY A 220 -2.85 0.66 3.75
CA GLY A 220 -3.54 -0.36 4.54
C GLY A 220 -2.75 -0.90 5.73
N GLU A 221 -1.48 -0.52 5.90
CA GLU A 221 -0.64 -1.08 6.96
C GLU A 221 -0.99 -0.49 8.33
N ALA A 222 -1.21 -1.38 9.29
CA ALA A 222 -1.52 -1.02 10.67
C ALA A 222 -0.49 -1.58 11.65
N MET A 223 -0.23 -2.89 11.58
CA MET A 223 0.49 -3.62 12.63
C MET A 223 1.97 -3.24 12.75
N ALA A 224 2.66 -3.07 11.63
CA ALA A 224 4.05 -2.64 11.66
C ALA A 224 4.16 -1.17 12.12
N VAL A 225 3.26 -0.32 11.63
CA VAL A 225 3.30 1.11 11.93
C VAL A 225 2.99 1.40 13.41
N ILE A 226 2.01 0.71 14.01
CA ILE A 226 1.66 0.89 15.43
C ILE A 226 2.85 0.66 16.36
N MET A 227 3.77 -0.24 15.97
CA MET A 227 4.96 -0.58 16.79
C MET A 227 6.06 0.46 16.70
N VAL A 228 6.13 1.25 15.62
CA VAL A 228 7.27 2.15 15.37
C VAL A 228 6.92 3.63 15.33
N SER A 229 5.62 3.98 15.20
CA SER A 229 5.21 5.38 15.07
C SER A 229 4.92 6.09 16.40
N GLY A 230 4.96 5.37 17.54
CA GLY A 230 4.65 5.87 18.88
C GLY A 230 3.16 6.02 19.18
N ASN A 231 2.30 6.00 18.18
CA ASN A 231 0.83 5.96 18.28
C ASN A 231 0.18 7.09 19.11
N ALA A 232 0.80 8.27 19.17
CA ALA A 232 0.24 9.46 19.83
C ALA A 232 -0.61 10.30 18.88
N PRO A 233 -1.71 10.90 19.33
CA PRO A 233 -2.63 11.68 18.50
C PRO A 233 -2.12 13.12 18.22
N ASN A 234 -0.84 13.26 17.88
CA ASN A 234 -0.20 14.55 17.61
C ASN A 234 -0.34 14.95 16.14
N MET A 235 -0.28 16.26 15.88
CA MET A 235 -0.07 16.75 14.52
C MET A 235 1.25 16.22 13.96
N PRO A 236 1.31 15.82 12.67
CA PRO A 236 2.50 15.15 12.15
C PRO A 236 3.71 16.08 12.07
N SER A 237 4.77 15.64 12.70
CA SER A 237 6.13 16.13 12.57
C SER A 237 7.06 14.93 12.36
N LEU A 238 8.14 15.12 11.61
CA LEU A 238 9.00 14.02 11.19
C LEU A 238 9.58 13.21 12.36
N PHE A 239 9.90 13.91 13.46
CA PHE A 239 10.55 13.32 14.64
C PHE A 239 9.62 13.18 15.84
N GLU A 240 8.33 13.44 15.68
CA GLU A 240 7.34 13.27 16.73
C GLU A 240 6.55 11.98 16.57
N SER A 241 6.10 11.46 17.70
CA SER A 241 5.17 10.34 17.76
C SER A 241 3.84 10.71 17.09
N VAL A 242 3.36 9.88 16.19
CA VAL A 242 2.14 10.11 15.41
C VAL A 242 1.23 8.88 15.41
N ARG A 243 -0.03 9.11 15.10
CA ARG A 243 -1.02 8.06 14.91
C ARG A 243 -1.57 8.10 13.48
N PHE A 244 -1.65 6.94 12.84
CA PHE A 244 -2.25 6.80 11.51
C PHE A 244 -3.74 6.44 11.62
N LEU A 245 -4.51 6.61 10.54
CA LEU A 245 -5.91 6.19 10.49
C LEU A 245 -6.07 4.69 10.78
N THR A 246 -5.20 3.87 10.20
CA THR A 246 -5.18 2.42 10.41
C THR A 246 -4.85 2.05 11.86
N THR A 247 -3.85 2.71 12.46
CA THR A 247 -3.42 2.42 13.83
C THR A 247 -4.44 2.89 14.86
N ALA A 248 -5.17 3.99 14.61
CA ALA A 248 -6.25 4.45 15.46
C ALA A 248 -7.36 3.39 15.59
N VAL A 249 -7.80 2.85 14.46
CA VAL A 249 -8.81 1.76 14.45
C VAL A 249 -8.26 0.50 15.12
N ALA A 250 -7.04 0.07 14.75
CA ALA A 250 -6.45 -1.17 15.26
C ALA A 250 -6.19 -1.15 16.77
N SER A 251 -5.81 0.02 17.32
CA SER A 251 -5.49 0.13 18.74
C SER A 251 -6.70 0.27 19.66
N GLU A 252 -7.79 0.92 19.20
CA GLU A 252 -8.90 1.27 20.08
C GLU A 252 -10.18 0.43 19.87
N MET A 253 -10.37 -0.18 18.69
CA MET A 253 -11.63 -0.84 18.32
C MET A 253 -12.04 -1.97 19.29
N SER A 254 -11.09 -2.67 19.89
CA SER A 254 -11.36 -3.85 20.73
C SER A 254 -12.02 -3.50 22.06
N TYR A 255 -11.83 -2.27 22.57
CA TYR A 255 -12.38 -1.82 23.85
C TYR A 255 -13.29 -0.60 23.74
N ALA A 256 -13.48 -0.08 22.54
CA ALA A 256 -14.34 1.07 22.29
C ALA A 256 -15.82 0.69 22.42
N SER A 257 -16.61 1.59 22.99
CA SER A 257 -18.07 1.46 23.12
C SER A 257 -18.77 2.77 22.76
N GLY A 258 -20.09 2.73 22.55
CA GLY A 258 -20.91 3.92 22.31
C GLY A 258 -20.40 4.78 21.14
N LEU A 259 -20.31 6.09 21.36
CA LEU A 259 -19.90 7.09 20.37
C LEU A 259 -18.45 6.90 19.91
N GLN A 260 -17.53 6.48 20.81
CA GLN A 260 -16.15 6.18 20.44
C GLN A 260 -16.09 5.09 19.38
N ARG A 261 -16.83 3.99 19.56
CA ARG A 261 -16.85 2.90 18.59
C ARG A 261 -17.40 3.34 17.24
N GLN A 262 -18.47 4.15 17.24
CA GLN A 262 -19.02 4.73 16.00
C GLN A 262 -18.02 5.66 15.31
N ALA A 263 -17.29 6.47 16.07
CA ALA A 263 -16.24 7.36 15.54
C ALA A 263 -15.10 6.54 14.90
N LEU A 264 -14.70 5.39 15.48
CA LEU A 264 -13.70 4.50 14.87
C LEU A 264 -14.22 3.85 13.57
N PHE A 265 -15.51 3.51 13.47
CA PHE A 265 -16.11 3.09 12.20
C PHE A 265 -16.13 4.24 11.17
N SER A 266 -16.32 5.49 11.61
CA SER A 266 -16.19 6.66 10.74
C SER A 266 -14.76 6.82 10.25
N ILE A 267 -13.73 6.60 11.10
CA ILE A 267 -12.31 6.59 10.66
C ILE A 267 -12.10 5.51 9.60
N ALA A 268 -12.61 4.30 9.83
CA ALA A 268 -12.50 3.21 8.85
C ALA A 268 -13.20 3.55 7.52
N LEU A 269 -14.35 4.23 7.57
CA LEU A 269 -15.05 4.73 6.37
C LEU A 269 -14.23 5.80 5.64
N VAL A 270 -13.65 6.76 6.36
CA VAL A 270 -12.76 7.79 5.78
C VAL A 270 -11.55 7.13 5.12
N LEU A 271 -10.90 6.18 5.79
CA LEU A 271 -9.77 5.42 5.24
C LEU A 271 -10.17 4.66 3.96
N TYR A 272 -11.32 4.00 3.98
CA TYR A 272 -11.85 3.28 2.82
C TYR A 272 -12.08 4.21 1.62
N LEU A 273 -12.73 5.35 1.83
CA LEU A 273 -12.95 6.36 0.79
C LEU A 273 -11.62 6.97 0.29
N PHE A 274 -10.68 7.21 1.19
CA PHE A 274 -9.35 7.73 0.86
C PHE A 274 -8.57 6.76 -0.04
N ILE A 275 -8.58 5.45 0.28
CA ILE A 275 -7.96 4.41 -0.55
C ILE A 275 -8.64 4.34 -1.93
N LEU A 276 -9.98 4.40 -1.99
CA LEU A 276 -10.71 4.41 -3.25
C LEU A 276 -10.34 5.61 -4.11
N LEU A 277 -10.29 6.82 -3.53
CA LEU A 277 -9.91 8.04 -4.23
C LEU A 277 -8.49 7.97 -4.79
N ILE A 278 -7.52 7.53 -3.99
CA ILE A 278 -6.13 7.39 -4.44
C ILE A 278 -6.03 6.36 -5.57
N ASN A 279 -6.66 5.19 -5.42
CA ASN A 279 -6.66 4.17 -6.47
C ASN A 279 -7.35 4.66 -7.76
N ALA A 280 -8.47 5.38 -7.64
CA ALA A 280 -9.15 5.96 -8.79
C ALA A 280 -8.29 7.02 -9.49
N ALA A 281 -7.64 7.91 -8.72
CA ALA A 281 -6.74 8.93 -9.25
C ALA A 281 -5.54 8.29 -9.97
N LEU A 282 -4.86 7.34 -9.34
CA LEU A 282 -3.73 6.63 -9.94
C LEU A 282 -4.15 5.90 -11.23
N ASN A 283 -5.26 5.19 -11.21
CA ASN A 283 -5.78 4.50 -12.40
C ASN A 283 -6.18 5.47 -13.53
N TYR A 284 -6.71 6.64 -13.19
CA TYR A 284 -7.03 7.68 -14.17
C TYR A 284 -5.77 8.21 -14.86
N PHE A 285 -4.72 8.54 -14.10
CA PHE A 285 -3.45 8.98 -14.66
C PHE A 285 -2.81 7.90 -15.55
N LEU A 286 -2.85 6.63 -15.13
CA LEU A 286 -2.32 5.52 -15.92
C LEU A 286 -3.07 5.26 -17.22
N LYS A 287 -4.39 5.49 -17.27
CA LYS A 287 -5.17 5.37 -18.52
C LYS A 287 -4.88 6.50 -19.49
N ARG A 288 -4.76 7.73 -18.99
CA ARG A 288 -4.50 8.90 -19.83
C ARG A 288 -3.13 8.80 -20.54
N ASP A 289 -2.12 8.25 -19.88
CA ASP A 289 -0.81 8.00 -20.51
C ASP A 289 -0.86 6.97 -21.64
N LYS A 290 -1.83 6.03 -21.62
CA LYS A 290 -2.03 5.08 -22.72
C LYS A 290 -2.66 5.71 -23.96
N GLU A 291 -3.48 6.73 -23.79
CA GLU A 291 -4.19 7.41 -24.89
C GLU A 291 -3.34 8.53 -25.53
N GLY A 292 -2.43 9.15 -24.78
CA GLY A 292 -1.52 10.19 -25.30
C GLY A 292 -0.29 9.67 -26.03
N GLY A 293 -0.12 8.36 -26.14
CA GLY A 293 0.98 7.69 -26.86
C GLY A 293 0.57 7.02 -28.17
N LYS A 294 -0.60 7.43 -28.71
CA LYS A 294 -1.05 7.05 -30.08
C LYS A 294 -0.74 8.12 -31.07
#